data_aa5a79728dd399ca72389003b08b400d
#
_entry.id   aa5a79728dd399ca72389003b08b400d
#
_cell.length_a   1.000
_cell.length_b   1.000
_cell.length_c   1.000
_cell.angle_alpha   90.00
_cell.angle_beta   90.00
_cell.angle_gamma   90.00
#
_symmetry.space_group_name_H-M   'P 1'
#
loop_
_entity.id
_entity.type
_entity.pdbx_description
1 polymer ?
#
loop_
_entity_poly.entity_id
_entity_poly.type
_entity_poly.pdbx_seq_one_letter_code
_entity_poly.pdbx_strand_id
1 'polypeptide(L)'
;WGDWDQPYLTLDKKFEASQIKLFGEMVLKGYIYRGLKPVHWSPSSQTALAEAELEYPTGHVSKSIYVGFKVDQIPKILTQEISNQAPDLFNSEGKLKEVKLVIWTTTPWTIPANEAISVNQKLDYIIAQSPDRSLIIIANDLLEEVSKSIGTNYERRVLIKGSLLDGIVYKHPLFDKKSPLVLGGDYITTESGTGLVHTAPGHGVDDFNTGKKYKLPISCPVDSKGFLTKEAGKFEGLNVLKDANNVIIDDLIHKGSLLKEIPYEHKYPYDWRTKKPTIFRATEQWFASVEGFRDKALS
;
A
#
# COMPACT_ATOMS: atom_id res chain seq x y z
N TRP A 1 -31.70 29.22 25.85
CA TRP A 1 -31.47 30.64 25.98
C TRP A 1 -30.74 31.12 24.73
N GLY A 2 -31.31 32.08 24.02
CA GLY A 2 -30.73 32.67 22.80
C GLY A 2 -31.45 33.96 22.43
N ASP A 3 -30.83 34.78 21.58
CA ASP A 3 -31.49 35.93 20.97
C ASP A 3 -32.27 35.43 19.73
N TRP A 4 -33.58 35.42 19.83
CA TRP A 4 -34.45 34.95 18.77
C TRP A 4 -34.79 36.05 17.76
N ASP A 5 -34.52 37.30 18.09
CA ASP A 5 -34.71 38.46 17.20
C ASP A 5 -33.49 38.68 16.31
N GLN A 6 -32.29 38.37 16.82
CA GLN A 6 -31.03 38.43 16.08
C GLN A 6 -30.22 37.12 16.25
N PRO A 7 -30.74 36.02 15.72
CA PRO A 7 -30.09 34.71 15.88
C PRO A 7 -28.76 34.67 15.12
N TYR A 8 -27.78 33.94 15.70
CA TYR A 8 -26.55 33.61 15.00
C TYR A 8 -26.83 32.51 13.95
N LEU A 9 -26.76 32.89 12.68
CA LEU A 9 -27.04 31.99 11.55
C LEU A 9 -25.82 31.82 10.66
N THR A 10 -25.34 30.59 10.55
CA THR A 10 -24.21 30.28 9.66
C THR A 10 -24.56 30.39 8.17
N LEU A 11 -25.87 30.41 7.83
CA LEU A 11 -26.39 30.69 6.49
C LEU A 11 -26.50 32.20 6.16
N ASP A 12 -26.14 33.09 7.09
CA ASP A 12 -26.12 34.53 6.83
C ASP A 12 -25.05 34.86 5.78
N LYS A 13 -25.42 35.64 4.77
CA LYS A 13 -24.52 36.02 3.67
C LYS A 13 -23.23 36.69 4.13
N LYS A 14 -23.30 37.48 5.24
CA LYS A 14 -22.11 38.11 5.81
C LYS A 14 -21.18 37.09 6.47
N PHE A 15 -21.75 36.06 7.11
CA PHE A 15 -20.98 34.99 7.70
C PHE A 15 -20.26 34.18 6.61
N GLU A 16 -21.00 33.75 5.56
CA GLU A 16 -20.43 33.03 4.41
C GLU A 16 -19.31 33.83 3.73
N ALA A 17 -19.55 35.13 3.47
CA ALA A 17 -18.55 36.02 2.87
C ALA A 17 -17.29 36.15 3.74
N SER A 18 -17.44 36.20 5.06
CA SER A 18 -16.31 36.25 6.00
C SER A 18 -15.48 34.96 5.98
N GLN A 19 -16.13 33.80 5.91
CA GLN A 19 -15.45 32.52 5.77
C GLN A 19 -14.66 32.44 4.46
N ILE A 20 -15.29 32.80 3.33
CA ILE A 20 -14.65 32.78 2.01
C ILE A 20 -13.46 33.74 1.97
N LYS A 21 -13.60 34.92 2.56
CA LYS A 21 -12.52 35.91 2.66
C LYS A 21 -11.35 35.38 3.44
N LEU A 22 -11.59 34.82 4.63
CA LEU A 22 -10.52 34.22 5.46
C LEU A 22 -9.83 33.04 4.75
N PHE A 23 -10.61 32.17 4.12
CA PHE A 23 -10.07 31.06 3.31
C PHE A 23 -9.16 31.61 2.20
N GLY A 24 -9.62 32.64 1.46
CA GLY A 24 -8.82 33.27 0.41
C GLY A 24 -7.52 33.91 0.93
N GLU A 25 -7.56 34.57 2.09
CA GLU A 25 -6.35 35.10 2.74
C GLU A 25 -5.36 34.02 3.12
N MET A 26 -5.84 32.87 3.62
CA MET A 26 -4.99 31.70 3.93
C MET A 26 -4.37 31.06 2.69
N VAL A 27 -5.12 31.03 1.57
CA VAL A 27 -4.58 30.58 0.26
C VAL A 27 -3.48 31.52 -0.22
N LEU A 28 -3.72 32.86 -0.18
CA LEU A 28 -2.73 33.84 -0.61
C LEU A 28 -1.45 33.83 0.24
N LYS A 29 -1.56 33.46 1.52
CA LYS A 29 -0.40 33.25 2.41
C LYS A 29 0.29 31.89 2.22
N GLY A 30 -0.22 31.02 1.35
CA GLY A 30 0.32 29.70 1.10
C GLY A 30 0.05 28.64 2.19
N TYR A 31 -0.81 28.95 3.17
CA TYR A 31 -1.20 27.99 4.20
C TYR A 31 -2.17 26.93 3.68
N ILE A 32 -3.06 27.32 2.76
CA ILE A 32 -4.00 26.41 2.11
C ILE A 32 -3.56 26.18 0.66
N TYR A 33 -3.53 24.93 0.27
CA TYR A 33 -3.15 24.52 -1.07
C TYR A 33 -4.01 23.34 -1.55
N ARG A 34 -4.13 23.22 -2.86
CA ARG A 34 -4.76 22.07 -3.50
C ARG A 34 -3.70 21.03 -3.86
N GLY A 35 -3.95 19.76 -3.56
CA GLY A 35 -3.01 18.69 -3.84
C GLY A 35 -3.68 17.34 -3.99
N LEU A 36 -2.96 16.41 -4.60
CA LEU A 36 -3.35 15.02 -4.75
C LEU A 36 -2.70 14.21 -3.63
N LYS A 37 -3.50 13.61 -2.73
CA LYS A 37 -3.02 12.72 -1.67
C LYS A 37 -4.02 11.59 -1.43
N PRO A 38 -3.58 10.42 -0.96
CA PRO A 38 -4.48 9.38 -0.47
C PRO A 38 -5.20 9.85 0.79
N VAL A 39 -6.51 9.68 0.78
CA VAL A 39 -7.39 10.00 1.91
C VAL A 39 -8.38 8.86 2.11
N HIS A 40 -8.98 8.78 3.30
CA HIS A 40 -10.15 7.95 3.51
C HIS A 40 -11.28 8.46 2.63
N TRP A 41 -11.81 7.58 1.80
CA TRP A 41 -12.85 7.89 0.83
C TRP A 41 -14.02 6.93 1.01
N SER A 42 -15.22 7.47 1.08
CA SER A 42 -16.46 6.68 1.07
C SER A 42 -17.03 6.59 -0.33
N PRO A 43 -16.97 5.43 -1.02
CA PRO A 43 -17.62 5.25 -2.31
C PRO A 43 -19.13 5.40 -2.24
N SER A 44 -19.73 5.12 -1.09
CA SER A 44 -21.17 5.16 -0.89
C SER A 44 -21.75 6.58 -0.77
N SER A 45 -20.99 7.52 -0.20
CA SER A 45 -21.35 8.95 -0.12
C SER A 45 -20.54 9.81 -1.08
N GLN A 46 -19.55 9.23 -1.76
CA GLN A 46 -18.64 9.89 -2.72
C GLN A 46 -17.97 11.13 -2.13
N THR A 47 -17.44 10.99 -0.92
CA THR A 47 -16.74 12.07 -0.21
C THR A 47 -15.51 11.56 0.54
N ALA A 48 -14.55 12.44 0.76
CA ALA A 48 -13.46 12.22 1.72
C ALA A 48 -14.01 12.25 3.15
N LEU A 49 -13.37 11.50 4.04
CA LEU A 49 -13.73 11.43 5.45
C LEU A 49 -12.53 11.80 6.32
N ALA A 50 -12.78 12.59 7.36
CA ALA A 50 -11.84 12.82 8.43
C ALA A 50 -11.82 11.62 9.39
N GLU A 51 -10.76 11.48 10.21
CA GLU A 51 -10.64 10.40 11.18
C GLU A 51 -11.84 10.31 12.14
N ALA A 52 -12.37 11.45 12.58
CA ALA A 52 -13.55 11.53 13.45
C ALA A 52 -14.86 11.05 12.78
N GLU A 53 -14.85 10.86 11.48
CA GLU A 53 -15.99 10.39 10.69
C GLU A 53 -15.89 8.89 10.34
N LEU A 54 -14.91 8.19 10.91
CA LEU A 54 -14.69 6.75 10.74
C LEU A 54 -15.21 5.97 11.95
N GLU A 55 -15.81 4.84 11.67
CA GLU A 55 -16.17 3.83 12.67
C GLU A 55 -15.44 2.53 12.37
N TYR A 56 -15.15 1.76 13.41
CA TYR A 56 -14.43 0.50 13.31
C TYR A 56 -15.29 -0.64 13.91
N PRO A 57 -16.31 -1.12 13.20
CA PRO A 57 -17.15 -2.20 13.69
C PRO A 57 -16.34 -3.49 13.86
N THR A 58 -16.77 -4.34 14.78
CA THR A 58 -16.22 -5.69 14.95
C THR A 58 -16.71 -6.63 13.86
N GLY A 59 -15.92 -7.68 13.56
CA GLY A 59 -16.32 -8.75 12.64
C GLY A 59 -16.12 -8.43 11.15
N HIS A 60 -15.34 -7.40 10.81
CA HIS A 60 -14.95 -7.21 9.41
C HIS A 60 -13.94 -8.25 8.98
N VAL A 61 -14.27 -9.02 7.95
CA VAL A 61 -13.39 -10.06 7.39
C VAL A 61 -12.99 -9.66 5.98
N SER A 62 -11.69 -9.49 5.76
CA SER A 62 -11.09 -9.29 4.44
C SER A 62 -10.51 -10.59 3.91
N LYS A 63 -10.37 -10.65 2.59
CA LYS A 63 -9.51 -11.65 1.96
C LYS A 63 -8.07 -11.18 2.07
N SER A 64 -7.25 -11.84 2.88
CA SER A 64 -5.83 -11.59 2.87
C SER A 64 -5.12 -12.56 1.94
N ILE A 65 -4.09 -12.10 1.24
CA ILE A 65 -3.34 -12.90 0.28
C ILE A 65 -1.84 -12.75 0.46
N TYR A 66 -1.13 -13.87 0.25
CA TYR A 66 0.31 -13.91 0.06
C TYR A 66 0.59 -14.02 -1.44
N VAL A 67 1.35 -13.06 -1.98
CA VAL A 67 1.64 -12.97 -3.42
C VAL A 67 3.13 -12.94 -3.65
N GLY A 68 3.61 -13.79 -4.55
CA GLY A 68 4.99 -13.84 -5.00
C GLY A 68 5.20 -13.02 -6.27
N PHE A 69 6.09 -12.06 -6.20
CA PHE A 69 6.52 -11.23 -7.33
C PHE A 69 7.85 -11.75 -7.83
N LYS A 70 7.93 -12.17 -9.09
CA LYS A 70 9.15 -12.75 -9.66
C LYS A 70 10.25 -11.70 -9.78
N VAL A 71 11.41 -11.98 -9.20
CA VAL A 71 12.62 -11.16 -9.39
C VAL A 71 13.07 -11.26 -10.85
N ASP A 72 13.32 -10.11 -11.46
CA ASP A 72 13.83 -10.00 -12.84
C ASP A 72 15.31 -9.70 -12.87
N GLN A 73 15.77 -8.78 -12.00
CA GLN A 73 17.18 -8.39 -11.90
C GLN A 73 17.59 -8.20 -10.43
N ILE A 74 18.81 -8.58 -10.13
CA ILE A 74 19.43 -8.37 -8.81
C ILE A 74 20.74 -7.59 -8.96
N PRO A 75 21.08 -6.71 -7.99
CA PRO A 75 22.36 -6.00 -7.98
C PRO A 75 23.54 -6.97 -7.92
N LYS A 76 24.66 -6.60 -8.53
CA LYS A 76 25.89 -7.43 -8.53
C LYS A 76 26.38 -7.77 -7.13
N ILE A 77 26.32 -6.81 -6.21
CA ILE A 77 26.73 -7.01 -4.82
C ILE A 77 25.88 -8.08 -4.13
N LEU A 78 24.56 -8.09 -4.37
CA LEU A 78 23.67 -9.10 -3.83
C LEU A 78 23.90 -10.45 -4.49
N THR A 79 24.16 -10.50 -5.81
CA THR A 79 24.53 -11.73 -6.52
C THR A 79 25.77 -12.37 -5.89
N GLN A 80 26.78 -11.57 -5.59
CA GLN A 80 28.01 -12.05 -4.97
C GLN A 80 27.77 -12.57 -3.55
N GLU A 81 26.97 -11.86 -2.75
CA GLU A 81 26.61 -12.28 -1.39
C GLU A 81 25.87 -13.62 -1.39
N ILE A 82 24.90 -13.79 -2.29
CA ILE A 82 24.17 -15.06 -2.45
C ILE A 82 25.11 -16.18 -2.90
N SER A 83 26.00 -15.92 -3.85
CA SER A 83 26.94 -16.91 -4.37
C SER A 83 27.93 -17.39 -3.31
N ASN A 84 28.36 -16.51 -2.40
CA ASN A 84 29.27 -16.84 -1.31
C ASN A 84 28.62 -17.79 -0.28
N GLN A 85 27.32 -17.58 0.02
CA GLN A 85 26.60 -18.38 1.02
C GLN A 85 25.96 -19.66 0.45
N ALA A 86 25.46 -19.63 -0.79
CA ALA A 86 24.72 -20.72 -1.41
C ALA A 86 24.93 -20.77 -2.94
N PRO A 87 26.12 -21.21 -3.41
CA PRO A 87 26.43 -21.26 -4.84
C PRO A 87 25.52 -22.21 -5.62
N ASP A 88 24.94 -23.21 -4.98
CA ASP A 88 24.00 -24.18 -5.57
C ASP A 88 22.64 -23.54 -5.94
N LEU A 89 22.35 -22.31 -5.53
CA LEU A 89 21.18 -21.55 -5.98
C LEU A 89 21.35 -20.99 -7.39
N PHE A 90 22.53 -21.07 -7.97
CA PHE A 90 22.80 -20.68 -9.35
C PHE A 90 22.70 -21.88 -10.29
N ASN A 91 22.30 -21.65 -11.52
CA ASN A 91 22.33 -22.65 -12.58
C ASN A 91 23.73 -22.75 -13.21
N SER A 92 23.91 -23.67 -14.17
CA SER A 92 25.16 -23.88 -14.89
C SER A 92 25.66 -22.68 -15.69
N GLU A 93 24.77 -21.71 -15.98
CA GLU A 93 25.08 -20.47 -16.66
C GLU A 93 25.45 -19.34 -15.68
N GLY A 94 25.53 -19.63 -14.38
CA GLY A 94 25.79 -18.65 -13.34
C GLY A 94 24.62 -17.68 -13.06
N LYS A 95 23.39 -18.04 -13.46
CA LYS A 95 22.18 -17.27 -13.21
C LYS A 95 21.45 -17.80 -11.99
N LEU A 96 21.05 -16.91 -11.07
CA LEU A 96 20.22 -17.25 -9.91
C LEU A 96 18.92 -17.91 -10.38
N LYS A 97 18.54 -19.01 -9.73
CA LYS A 97 17.24 -19.65 -9.92
C LYS A 97 16.11 -18.66 -9.66
N GLU A 98 14.91 -18.96 -10.16
CA GLU A 98 13.75 -18.08 -9.96
C GLU A 98 13.48 -17.85 -8.48
N VAL A 99 13.46 -16.57 -8.09
CA VAL A 99 13.17 -16.11 -6.73
C VAL A 99 11.95 -15.20 -6.77
N LYS A 100 11.08 -15.32 -5.77
CA LYS A 100 9.89 -14.45 -5.60
C LYS A 100 10.04 -13.58 -4.35
N LEU A 101 9.77 -12.30 -4.48
CA LEU A 101 9.51 -11.41 -3.35
C LEU A 101 8.09 -11.68 -2.87
N VAL A 102 7.90 -12.06 -1.61
CA VAL A 102 6.56 -12.38 -1.09
C VAL A 102 6.03 -11.23 -0.27
N ILE A 103 4.89 -10.69 -0.68
CA ILE A 103 4.13 -9.69 0.08
C ILE A 103 2.87 -10.29 0.67
N TRP A 104 2.32 -9.64 1.68
CA TRP A 104 1.01 -9.92 2.24
C TRP A 104 0.14 -8.67 2.18
N THR A 105 -1.13 -8.82 1.80
CA THR A 105 -2.08 -7.70 1.78
C THR A 105 -3.51 -8.17 2.09
N THR A 106 -4.29 -7.31 2.74
CA THR A 106 -5.73 -7.47 2.99
C THR A 106 -6.59 -6.78 1.92
N THR A 107 -5.97 -6.11 0.95
CA THR A 107 -6.64 -5.35 -0.11
C THR A 107 -6.15 -5.80 -1.50
N PRO A 108 -6.52 -7.01 -1.97
CA PRO A 108 -6.05 -7.54 -3.26
C PRO A 108 -6.31 -6.62 -4.45
N TRP A 109 -7.39 -5.84 -4.39
CA TRP A 109 -7.77 -4.87 -5.42
C TRP A 109 -6.75 -3.74 -5.64
N THR A 110 -5.77 -3.54 -4.72
CA THR A 110 -4.71 -2.54 -4.91
C THR A 110 -3.51 -3.08 -5.69
N ILE A 111 -3.39 -4.39 -5.90
CA ILE A 111 -2.27 -4.98 -6.65
C ILE A 111 -2.13 -4.38 -8.06
N PRO A 112 -3.20 -4.10 -8.84
CA PRO A 112 -3.07 -3.41 -10.12
C PRO A 112 -2.35 -2.05 -10.07
N ALA A 113 -2.40 -1.37 -8.92
CA ALA A 113 -1.74 -0.08 -8.68
C ALA A 113 -0.33 -0.22 -8.09
N ASN A 114 0.26 -1.42 -8.05
CA ASN A 114 1.61 -1.63 -7.55
C ASN A 114 2.65 -0.85 -8.36
N GLU A 115 3.46 -0.05 -7.66
CA GLU A 115 4.57 0.72 -8.25
C GLU A 115 5.93 0.30 -7.68
N ALA A 116 5.97 -0.26 -6.45
CA ALA A 116 7.18 -0.76 -5.83
C ALA A 116 6.86 -1.86 -4.79
N ILE A 117 7.90 -2.55 -4.34
CA ILE A 117 7.90 -3.29 -3.08
C ILE A 117 8.88 -2.59 -2.15
N SER A 118 8.44 -2.25 -0.95
CA SER A 118 9.22 -1.56 0.06
C SER A 118 9.77 -2.53 1.11
N VAL A 119 11.03 -2.33 1.52
CA VAL A 119 11.70 -3.08 2.59
C VAL A 119 12.33 -2.15 3.60
N ASN A 120 12.62 -2.66 4.79
CA ASN A 120 13.35 -1.91 5.81
C ASN A 120 14.84 -2.28 5.75
N GLN A 121 15.72 -1.30 5.51
CA GLN A 121 17.16 -1.50 5.40
C GLN A 121 17.82 -2.06 6.67
N LYS A 122 17.17 -1.88 7.84
CA LYS A 122 17.68 -2.30 9.15
C LYS A 122 17.36 -3.75 9.49
N LEU A 123 16.37 -4.34 8.82
CA LEU A 123 15.95 -5.72 9.06
C LEU A 123 16.85 -6.70 8.31
N ASP A 124 16.85 -7.93 8.81
CA ASP A 124 17.43 -9.08 8.14
C ASP A 124 16.36 -9.80 7.31
N TYR A 125 16.72 -10.15 6.09
CA TYR A 125 15.88 -10.91 5.17
C TYR A 125 16.53 -12.25 4.87
N ILE A 126 15.71 -13.20 4.43
CA ILE A 126 16.16 -14.55 4.13
C ILE A 126 15.74 -14.94 2.71
N ILE A 127 16.63 -15.54 1.94
CA ILE A 127 16.23 -16.42 0.84
C ILE A 127 15.91 -17.77 1.47
N ALA A 128 14.68 -18.19 1.36
CA ALA A 128 14.21 -19.45 1.86
C ALA A 128 13.74 -20.36 0.71
N GLN A 129 13.94 -21.65 0.85
CA GLN A 129 13.66 -22.66 -0.16
C GLN A 129 12.57 -23.61 0.31
N SER A 130 11.57 -23.82 -0.52
CA SER A 130 10.52 -24.81 -0.32
C SER A 130 10.98 -26.21 -0.75
N PRO A 131 10.25 -27.29 -0.38
CA PRO A 131 10.55 -28.65 -0.78
C PRO A 131 10.56 -28.86 -2.31
N ASP A 132 9.75 -28.13 -3.07
CA ASP A 132 9.73 -28.13 -4.54
C ASP A 132 10.85 -27.28 -5.18
N ARG A 133 11.77 -26.78 -4.35
CA ARG A 133 12.93 -25.94 -4.72
C ARG A 133 12.59 -24.52 -5.18
N SER A 134 11.37 -24.05 -4.98
CA SER A 134 11.01 -22.65 -5.18
C SER A 134 11.72 -21.76 -4.15
N LEU A 135 12.15 -20.57 -4.55
CA LEU A 135 12.83 -19.63 -3.67
C LEU A 135 11.97 -18.42 -3.39
N ILE A 136 11.95 -17.99 -2.14
CA ILE A 136 11.26 -16.76 -1.70
C ILE A 136 12.20 -15.85 -0.92
N ILE A 137 11.90 -14.55 -0.94
CA ILE A 137 12.52 -13.55 -0.05
C ILE A 137 11.45 -12.98 0.87
N ILE A 138 11.71 -13.07 2.18
CA ILE A 138 10.89 -12.48 3.26
C ILE A 138 11.80 -12.02 4.40
N ALA A 139 11.27 -11.29 5.38
CA ALA A 139 12.02 -11.00 6.60
C ALA A 139 12.35 -12.29 7.35
N ASN A 140 13.57 -12.39 7.83
CA ASN A 140 14.09 -13.61 8.49
C ASN A 140 13.23 -14.05 9.69
N ASP A 141 12.82 -13.07 10.50
CA ASP A 141 12.07 -13.31 11.75
C ASP A 141 10.65 -13.81 11.51
N LEU A 142 10.12 -13.58 10.30
CA LEU A 142 8.76 -14.00 9.91
C LEU A 142 8.71 -15.35 9.19
N LEU A 143 9.85 -16.03 8.98
CA LEU A 143 9.90 -17.26 8.19
C LEU A 143 8.98 -18.36 8.73
N GLU A 144 8.93 -18.56 10.03
CA GLU A 144 8.13 -19.62 10.65
C GLU A 144 6.63 -19.33 10.56
N GLU A 145 6.24 -18.07 10.80
CA GLU A 145 4.85 -17.63 10.69
C GLU A 145 4.35 -17.70 9.25
N VAL A 146 5.15 -17.24 8.29
CA VAL A 146 4.83 -17.28 6.86
C VAL A 146 4.76 -18.74 6.37
N SER A 147 5.70 -19.58 6.78
CA SER A 147 5.68 -21.02 6.45
C SER A 147 4.39 -21.69 6.92
N LYS A 148 3.99 -21.43 8.15
CA LYS A 148 2.74 -21.95 8.74
C LYS A 148 1.51 -21.40 8.01
N SER A 149 1.49 -20.11 7.72
CA SER A 149 0.34 -19.44 7.05
C SER A 149 0.15 -19.92 5.62
N ILE A 150 1.23 -20.06 4.87
CA ILE A 150 1.18 -20.58 3.49
C ILE A 150 0.93 -22.10 3.48
N GLY A 151 1.37 -22.81 4.52
CA GLY A 151 1.30 -24.28 4.61
C GLY A 151 2.44 -24.96 3.86
N THR A 152 3.60 -24.30 3.74
CA THR A 152 4.80 -24.81 3.08
C THR A 152 5.99 -24.65 4.02
N ASN A 153 6.74 -25.74 4.22
CA ASN A 153 7.94 -25.71 5.05
C ASN A 153 9.10 -25.11 4.24
N TYR A 154 9.49 -23.89 4.57
CA TYR A 154 10.62 -23.21 3.94
C TYR A 154 11.89 -23.36 4.77
N GLU A 155 12.99 -23.74 4.15
CA GLU A 155 14.32 -23.83 4.76
C GLU A 155 15.14 -22.57 4.52
N ARG A 156 15.83 -22.07 5.55
CA ARG A 156 16.73 -20.93 5.45
C ARG A 156 17.93 -21.27 4.57
N ARG A 157 18.23 -20.43 3.56
CA ARG A 157 19.35 -20.65 2.66
C ARG A 157 20.39 -19.52 2.72
N VAL A 158 19.96 -18.26 2.61
CA VAL A 158 20.87 -17.10 2.54
C VAL A 158 20.33 -15.98 3.39
N LEU A 159 21.10 -15.53 4.38
CA LEU A 159 20.77 -14.33 5.17
C LEU A 159 21.26 -13.09 4.45
N ILE A 160 20.39 -12.08 4.34
CA ILE A 160 20.63 -10.86 3.58
C ILE A 160 20.27 -9.65 4.44
N LYS A 161 21.16 -8.67 4.55
CA LYS A 161 20.82 -7.37 5.13
C LYS A 161 19.84 -6.61 4.21
N GLY A 162 18.80 -5.99 4.78
CA GLY A 162 17.79 -5.27 4.03
C GLY A 162 18.37 -4.19 3.11
N SER A 163 19.47 -3.55 3.51
CA SER A 163 20.17 -2.58 2.68
C SER A 163 20.72 -3.15 1.35
N LEU A 164 20.99 -4.45 1.28
CA LEU A 164 21.48 -5.12 0.06
C LEU A 164 20.36 -5.45 -0.95
N LEU A 165 19.11 -5.33 -0.54
CA LEU A 165 17.97 -5.58 -1.43
C LEU A 165 17.66 -4.38 -2.32
N ASP A 166 18.23 -3.20 -2.04
CA ASP A 166 18.04 -2.00 -2.86
C ASP A 166 18.50 -2.23 -4.30
N GLY A 167 17.69 -1.80 -5.26
CA GLY A 167 17.98 -1.97 -6.68
C GLY A 167 17.54 -3.31 -7.27
N ILE A 168 16.91 -4.22 -6.53
CA ILE A 168 16.20 -5.35 -7.11
C ILE A 168 15.09 -4.81 -8.02
N VAL A 169 14.95 -5.42 -9.20
CA VAL A 169 13.83 -5.19 -10.11
C VAL A 169 13.01 -6.48 -10.21
N TYR A 170 11.70 -6.37 -10.14
CA TYR A 170 10.79 -7.50 -10.23
C TYR A 170 9.74 -7.30 -11.32
N LYS A 171 9.11 -8.38 -11.76
CA LYS A 171 7.98 -8.38 -12.70
C LYS A 171 6.68 -8.22 -11.94
N HIS A 172 5.83 -7.29 -12.40
CA HIS A 172 4.49 -7.14 -11.88
C HIS A 172 3.68 -8.44 -12.12
N PRO A 173 2.94 -8.95 -11.11
CA PRO A 173 2.29 -10.26 -11.23
C PRO A 173 1.10 -10.27 -12.19
N LEU A 174 0.48 -9.12 -12.47
CA LEU A 174 -0.72 -9.02 -13.32
C LEU A 174 -0.45 -8.41 -14.69
N PHE A 175 0.56 -7.54 -14.82
CA PHE A 175 0.83 -6.77 -16.03
C PHE A 175 2.26 -7.02 -16.55
N ASP A 176 2.48 -6.74 -17.84
CA ASP A 176 3.83 -6.73 -18.42
C ASP A 176 4.54 -5.41 -18.06
N LYS A 177 4.92 -5.32 -16.78
CA LYS A 177 5.56 -4.16 -16.17
C LYS A 177 6.66 -4.65 -15.23
N LYS A 178 7.77 -3.92 -15.18
CA LYS A 178 8.82 -4.10 -14.18
C LYS A 178 8.79 -2.94 -13.20
N SER A 179 9.00 -3.25 -11.92
CA SER A 179 8.97 -2.26 -10.84
C SER A 179 10.14 -2.49 -9.89
N PRO A 180 10.60 -1.42 -9.20
CA PRO A 180 11.74 -1.52 -8.30
C PRO A 180 11.34 -2.01 -6.91
N LEU A 181 12.29 -2.67 -6.23
CA LEU A 181 12.30 -2.76 -4.78
C LEU A 181 12.99 -1.51 -4.23
N VAL A 182 12.43 -0.91 -3.18
CA VAL A 182 12.91 0.35 -2.60
C VAL A 182 13.03 0.26 -1.07
N LEU A 183 13.86 1.13 -0.49
CA LEU A 183 14.03 1.22 0.97
C LEU A 183 12.93 2.12 1.55
N GLY A 184 11.85 1.51 2.07
CA GLY A 184 10.66 2.19 2.59
C GLY A 184 10.92 2.94 3.90
N GLY A 185 11.47 2.26 4.88
CA GLY A 185 11.78 2.84 6.19
C GLY A 185 11.18 2.09 7.38
N ASP A 186 11.13 2.76 8.52
CA ASP A 186 10.84 2.14 9.83
C ASP A 186 9.36 1.74 10.03
N TYR A 187 8.45 2.14 9.13
CA TYR A 187 7.06 1.67 9.17
C TYR A 187 6.93 0.19 8.78
N ILE A 188 7.97 -0.39 8.18
CA ILE A 188 8.03 -1.81 7.84
C ILE A 188 8.64 -2.55 9.03
N THR A 189 7.85 -3.40 9.66
CA THR A 189 8.20 -4.15 10.86
C THR A 189 8.13 -5.67 10.63
N THR A 190 8.47 -6.44 11.65
CA THR A 190 8.32 -7.89 11.69
C THR A 190 7.21 -8.35 12.64
N GLU A 191 6.24 -7.48 12.94
CA GLU A 191 5.10 -7.82 13.79
C GLU A 191 4.06 -8.68 13.07
N SER A 192 3.96 -8.52 11.74
CA SER A 192 3.03 -9.28 10.90
C SER A 192 3.42 -9.22 9.42
N GLY A 193 2.79 -10.06 8.59
CA GLY A 193 3.00 -10.06 7.15
C GLY A 193 4.27 -10.81 6.73
N THR A 194 5.09 -10.19 5.91
CA THR A 194 6.30 -10.80 5.32
C THR A 194 7.56 -9.96 5.49
N GLY A 195 7.44 -8.75 6.03
CA GLY A 195 8.52 -7.77 6.06
C GLY A 195 8.79 -7.07 4.72
N LEU A 196 8.02 -7.41 3.67
CA LEU A 196 7.99 -6.72 2.40
C LEU A 196 6.59 -6.11 2.21
N VAL A 197 6.54 -4.81 1.89
CA VAL A 197 5.27 -4.09 1.73
C VAL A 197 5.03 -3.80 0.25
N HIS A 198 3.92 -4.31 -0.27
CA HIS A 198 3.36 -3.89 -1.54
C HIS A 198 3.05 -2.39 -1.48
N THR A 199 3.66 -1.60 -2.36
CA THR A 199 3.58 -0.14 -2.35
C THR A 199 2.75 0.35 -3.53
N ALA A 200 1.59 0.92 -3.21
CA ALA A 200 0.66 1.56 -4.15
C ALA A 200 0.44 3.03 -3.74
N PRO A 201 1.22 4.00 -4.26
CA PRO A 201 1.23 5.39 -3.78
C PRO A 201 -0.12 6.11 -3.80
N GLY A 202 -1.07 5.65 -4.58
CA GLY A 202 -2.44 6.16 -4.60
C GLY A 202 -3.37 5.61 -3.52
N HIS A 203 -2.94 4.59 -2.73
CA HIS A 203 -3.80 3.81 -1.85
C HIS A 203 -3.31 3.67 -0.41
N GLY A 204 -2.31 4.45 -0.01
CA GLY A 204 -1.80 4.46 1.36
C GLY A 204 -0.93 5.68 1.64
N VAL A 205 -0.93 6.17 2.89
CA VAL A 205 -0.15 7.36 3.28
C VAL A 205 1.35 7.06 3.26
N ASP A 206 1.77 5.93 3.83
CA ASP A 206 3.18 5.50 3.83
C ASP A 206 3.66 5.19 2.42
N ASP A 207 2.81 4.56 1.61
CA ASP A 207 3.05 4.28 0.19
C ASP A 207 3.24 5.58 -0.61
N PHE A 208 2.39 6.58 -0.34
CA PHE A 208 2.49 7.90 -0.96
C PHE A 208 3.80 8.61 -0.59
N ASN A 209 4.18 8.60 0.70
CA ASN A 209 5.41 9.20 1.16
C ASN A 209 6.64 8.52 0.56
N THR A 210 6.63 7.19 0.51
CA THR A 210 7.66 6.39 -0.17
C THR A 210 7.67 6.70 -1.67
N GLY A 211 6.49 6.77 -2.30
CA GLY A 211 6.35 7.13 -3.71
C GLY A 211 6.95 8.51 -4.02
N LYS A 212 6.72 9.51 -3.17
CA LYS A 212 7.34 10.84 -3.31
C LYS A 212 8.87 10.78 -3.19
N LYS A 213 9.38 10.04 -2.21
CA LYS A 213 10.83 9.89 -1.98
C LYS A 213 11.52 9.28 -3.20
N TYR A 214 10.93 8.27 -3.82
CA TYR A 214 11.51 7.55 -4.95
C TYR A 214 10.95 8.00 -6.31
N LYS A 215 10.14 9.07 -6.35
CA LYS A 215 9.52 9.62 -7.56
C LYS A 215 8.71 8.56 -8.35
N LEU A 216 8.02 7.68 -7.61
CA LEU A 216 7.13 6.69 -8.21
C LEU A 216 5.83 7.37 -8.68
N PRO A 217 5.17 6.85 -9.71
CA PRO A 217 3.85 7.32 -10.12
C PRO A 217 2.83 7.20 -8.98
N ILE A 218 1.95 8.20 -8.87
CA ILE A 218 0.80 8.13 -7.97
C ILE A 218 -0.37 7.57 -8.76
N SER A 219 -0.33 6.26 -9.03
CA SER A 219 -1.40 5.55 -9.72
C SER A 219 -2.57 5.31 -8.78
N CYS A 220 -3.78 5.67 -9.22
CA CYS A 220 -5.02 5.44 -8.48
C CYS A 220 -6.14 5.01 -9.42
N PRO A 221 -6.11 3.76 -9.92
CA PRO A 221 -7.05 3.26 -10.92
C PRO A 221 -8.43 2.95 -10.33
N VAL A 222 -8.96 3.83 -9.46
CA VAL A 222 -10.28 3.68 -8.82
C VAL A 222 -11.02 5.01 -8.87
N ASP A 223 -12.27 4.98 -9.35
CA ASP A 223 -13.12 6.16 -9.43
C ASP A 223 -13.77 6.52 -8.07
N SER A 224 -14.56 7.60 -8.06
CA SER A 224 -15.25 8.07 -6.86
C SER A 224 -16.32 7.12 -6.32
N LYS A 225 -16.80 6.19 -7.14
CA LYS A 225 -17.83 5.20 -6.79
C LYS A 225 -17.22 3.86 -6.36
N GLY A 226 -15.87 3.74 -6.39
CA GLY A 226 -15.16 2.52 -6.05
C GLY A 226 -15.09 1.50 -7.17
N PHE A 227 -15.19 1.93 -8.43
CA PHE A 227 -14.98 1.06 -9.58
C PHE A 227 -13.58 1.25 -10.14
N LEU A 228 -12.96 0.14 -10.54
CA LEU A 228 -11.69 0.17 -11.24
C LEU A 228 -11.85 0.84 -12.60
N THR A 229 -10.94 1.77 -12.90
CA THR A 229 -10.93 2.54 -14.15
C THR A 229 -10.14 1.80 -15.25
N LYS A 230 -10.15 2.34 -16.48
CA LYS A 230 -9.35 1.82 -17.61
C LYS A 230 -7.86 1.65 -17.31
N GLU A 231 -7.32 2.38 -16.33
CA GLU A 231 -5.93 2.25 -15.90
C GLU A 231 -5.64 0.90 -15.21
N ALA A 232 -6.69 0.24 -14.69
CA ALA A 232 -6.61 -1.12 -14.18
C ALA A 232 -6.65 -2.19 -15.29
N GLY A 233 -6.65 -1.79 -16.56
CA GLY A 233 -6.63 -2.69 -17.73
C GLY A 233 -7.83 -3.62 -17.75
N LYS A 234 -7.60 -4.92 -17.81
CA LYS A 234 -8.65 -5.96 -17.89
C LYS A 234 -9.60 -6.01 -16.67
N PHE A 235 -9.28 -5.31 -15.58
CA PHE A 235 -10.12 -5.23 -14.39
C PHE A 235 -11.05 -4.02 -14.38
N GLU A 236 -11.09 -3.23 -15.47
CA GLU A 236 -11.97 -2.07 -15.61
C GLU A 236 -13.43 -2.45 -15.31
N GLY A 237 -14.12 -1.56 -14.59
CA GLY A 237 -15.54 -1.72 -14.25
C GLY A 237 -15.84 -2.62 -13.06
N LEU A 238 -14.85 -3.31 -12.46
CA LEU A 238 -15.05 -4.11 -11.26
C LEU A 238 -15.12 -3.22 -10.02
N ASN A 239 -16.01 -3.54 -9.08
CA ASN A 239 -16.15 -2.81 -7.82
C ASN A 239 -15.16 -3.35 -6.77
N VAL A 240 -14.33 -2.47 -6.20
CA VAL A 240 -13.24 -2.85 -5.27
C VAL A 240 -13.73 -3.40 -3.94
N LEU A 241 -14.96 -3.07 -3.53
CA LEU A 241 -15.59 -3.58 -2.31
C LEU A 241 -16.46 -4.82 -2.53
N LYS A 242 -16.53 -5.33 -3.77
CA LYS A 242 -17.37 -6.49 -4.12
C LYS A 242 -16.56 -7.56 -4.87
N ASP A 243 -16.55 -7.49 -6.18
CA ASP A 243 -16.09 -8.53 -7.11
C ASP A 243 -14.60 -8.40 -7.49
N ALA A 244 -14.01 -7.21 -7.42
CA ALA A 244 -12.64 -6.97 -7.86
C ALA A 244 -11.62 -7.90 -7.16
N ASN A 245 -11.76 -8.09 -5.84
CA ASN A 245 -10.85 -8.97 -5.11
C ASN A 245 -10.84 -10.40 -5.65
N ASN A 246 -12.02 -10.96 -5.94
CA ASN A 246 -12.13 -12.34 -6.44
C ASN A 246 -11.48 -12.49 -7.82
N VAL A 247 -11.82 -11.58 -8.75
CA VAL A 247 -11.29 -11.62 -10.13
C VAL A 247 -9.77 -11.44 -10.15
N ILE A 248 -9.23 -10.55 -9.31
CA ILE A 248 -7.79 -10.34 -9.20
C ILE A 248 -7.09 -11.54 -8.58
N ILE A 249 -7.67 -12.15 -7.55
CA ILE A 249 -7.14 -13.37 -6.93
C ILE A 249 -7.12 -14.51 -7.95
N ASP A 250 -8.21 -14.70 -8.70
CA ASP A 250 -8.27 -15.74 -9.75
C ASP A 250 -7.18 -15.53 -10.81
N ASP A 251 -6.91 -14.30 -11.22
CA ASP A 251 -5.83 -14.02 -12.16
C ASP A 251 -4.44 -14.28 -11.57
N LEU A 252 -4.23 -13.96 -10.29
CA LEU A 252 -2.99 -14.30 -9.59
C LEU A 252 -2.76 -15.80 -9.47
N ILE A 253 -3.84 -16.59 -9.30
CA ILE A 253 -3.80 -18.06 -9.33
C ILE A 253 -3.34 -18.54 -10.70
N HIS A 254 -4.02 -18.10 -11.77
CA HIS A 254 -3.71 -18.50 -13.15
C HIS A 254 -2.26 -18.17 -13.55
N LYS A 255 -1.71 -17.08 -13.01
CA LYS A 255 -0.31 -16.68 -13.25
C LYS A 255 0.71 -17.31 -12.31
N GLY A 256 0.26 -18.17 -11.38
CA GLY A 256 1.14 -18.84 -10.41
C GLY A 256 1.82 -17.86 -9.45
N SER A 257 1.19 -16.71 -9.19
CA SER A 257 1.70 -15.67 -8.30
C SER A 257 1.05 -15.72 -6.92
N LEU A 258 -0.18 -16.24 -6.80
CA LEU A 258 -0.81 -16.44 -5.49
C LEU A 258 -0.15 -17.62 -4.77
N LEU A 259 0.27 -17.41 -3.53
CA LEU A 259 0.80 -18.46 -2.66
C LEU A 259 -0.26 -18.96 -1.69
N LYS A 260 -1.08 -18.06 -1.14
CA LYS A 260 -2.15 -18.40 -0.19
C LYS A 260 -3.19 -17.29 -0.12
N GLU A 261 -4.45 -17.69 0.07
CA GLU A 261 -5.57 -16.84 0.49
C GLU A 261 -6.04 -17.29 1.87
N ILE A 262 -6.27 -16.34 2.79
CA ILE A 262 -6.73 -16.60 4.16
C ILE A 262 -7.77 -15.53 4.53
N PRO A 263 -8.94 -15.91 5.09
CA PRO A 263 -9.82 -14.93 5.72
C PRO A 263 -9.11 -14.25 6.89
N TYR A 264 -9.20 -12.92 6.96
CA TYR A 264 -8.53 -12.14 8.00
C TYR A 264 -9.50 -11.17 8.64
N GLU A 265 -9.82 -11.41 9.92
CA GLU A 265 -10.66 -10.53 10.71
C GLU A 265 -9.81 -9.41 11.31
N HIS A 266 -10.19 -8.18 11.06
CA HIS A 266 -9.47 -7.00 11.57
C HIS A 266 -10.39 -5.78 11.67
N LYS A 267 -9.89 -4.75 12.37
CA LYS A 267 -10.55 -3.44 12.38
C LYS A 267 -10.44 -2.81 10.99
N TYR A 268 -11.58 -2.45 10.42
CA TYR A 268 -11.65 -1.80 9.11
C TYR A 268 -12.47 -0.52 9.20
N PRO A 269 -12.05 0.58 8.55
CA PRO A 269 -12.76 1.85 8.62
C PRO A 269 -14.04 1.85 7.80
N TYR A 270 -15.11 2.31 8.42
CA TYR A 270 -16.44 2.47 7.84
C TYR A 270 -16.86 3.94 7.91
N ASP A 271 -17.61 4.37 6.92
CA ASP A 271 -18.27 5.66 6.90
C ASP A 271 -19.35 5.72 8.00
N TRP A 272 -19.24 6.65 8.92
CA TRP A 272 -20.13 6.81 10.05
C TRP A 272 -21.60 7.05 9.69
N ARG A 273 -21.86 7.65 8.52
CA ARG A 273 -23.22 7.95 8.02
C ARG A 273 -23.84 6.77 7.29
N THR A 274 -23.09 6.19 6.36
CA THR A 274 -23.63 5.13 5.50
C THR A 274 -23.44 3.73 6.06
N LYS A 275 -22.59 3.59 7.10
CA LYS A 275 -22.21 2.29 7.70
C LYS A 275 -21.64 1.31 6.67
N LYS A 276 -20.96 1.83 5.65
CA LYS A 276 -20.32 1.03 4.60
C LYS A 276 -18.80 1.21 4.66
N PRO A 277 -18.03 0.19 4.23
CA PRO A 277 -16.57 0.26 4.25
C PRO A 277 -16.05 1.39 3.35
N THR A 278 -14.97 2.00 3.80
CA THR A 278 -14.24 3.04 3.07
C THR A 278 -13.08 2.43 2.28
N ILE A 279 -12.43 3.23 1.45
CA ILE A 279 -11.18 2.89 0.77
C ILE A 279 -10.18 4.02 0.96
N PHE A 280 -8.88 3.72 0.80
CA PHE A 280 -7.90 4.76 0.57
C PHE A 280 -7.78 5.02 -0.93
N ARG A 281 -7.95 6.26 -1.36
CA ARG A 281 -7.69 6.66 -2.75
C ARG A 281 -7.10 8.07 -2.83
N ALA A 282 -6.14 8.24 -3.72
CA ALA A 282 -5.62 9.55 -4.04
C ALA A 282 -6.73 10.37 -4.70
N THR A 283 -6.96 11.56 -4.16
CA THR A 283 -7.95 12.51 -4.67
C THR A 283 -7.45 13.93 -4.50
N GLU A 284 -7.82 14.81 -5.40
CA GLU A 284 -7.53 16.22 -5.26
C GLU A 284 -8.41 16.82 -4.16
N GLN A 285 -7.76 17.37 -3.15
CA GLN A 285 -8.40 18.00 -2.00
C GLN A 285 -7.69 19.31 -1.64
N TRP A 286 -8.36 20.13 -0.84
CA TRP A 286 -7.74 21.24 -0.16
C TRP A 286 -7.06 20.74 1.11
N PHE A 287 -5.80 21.15 1.29
CA PHE A 287 -5.00 20.83 2.47
C PHE A 287 -4.51 22.12 3.13
N ALA A 288 -4.43 22.10 4.46
CA ALA A 288 -3.81 23.17 5.23
C ALA A 288 -2.43 22.69 5.74
N SER A 289 -1.40 23.51 5.50
CA SER A 289 -0.07 23.32 6.09
C SER A 289 0.04 24.15 7.36
N VAL A 290 0.35 23.50 8.47
CA VAL A 290 0.60 24.18 9.76
C VAL A 290 2.09 24.50 9.96
N GLU A 291 2.98 24.00 9.11
CA GLU A 291 4.43 24.14 9.26
C GLU A 291 4.87 25.60 9.34
N GLY A 292 4.28 26.49 8.52
CA GLY A 292 4.66 27.90 8.46
C GLY A 292 4.35 28.73 9.71
N PHE A 293 3.53 28.21 10.63
CA PHE A 293 3.16 28.93 11.87
C PHE A 293 3.24 28.05 13.13
N ARG A 294 3.69 26.79 13.01
CA ARG A 294 3.81 25.83 14.12
C ARG A 294 4.56 26.42 15.31
N ASP A 295 5.76 26.97 15.09
CA ASP A 295 6.62 27.48 16.15
C ASP A 295 6.00 28.67 16.87
N LYS A 296 5.27 29.54 16.13
CA LYS A 296 4.52 30.66 16.72
C LYS A 296 3.32 30.20 17.54
N ALA A 297 2.74 29.07 17.19
CA ALA A 297 1.58 28.54 17.91
C ALA A 297 1.99 27.77 19.17
N LEU A 298 3.24 27.30 19.24
CA LEU A 298 3.80 26.58 20.39
C LEU A 298 4.52 27.49 21.38
N SER A 299 4.89 28.72 21.00
CA SER A 299 5.54 29.73 21.85
C SER A 299 4.50 30.53 22.63
#